data_d652798e8a3f8c739f91bb20997d5413
#
_entry.id   d652798e8a3f8c739f91bb20997d5413
#
_cell.length_a   1.000
_cell.length_b   1.000
_cell.length_c   1.000
_cell.angle_alpha   90.00
_cell.angle_beta   90.00
_cell.angle_gamma   90.00
#
_symmetry.space_group_name_H-M   'P 1'
#
loop_
_entity.id
_entity.type
_entity.pdbx_description
1 polymer ?
#
loop_
_entity_poly.entity_id
_entity_poly.type
_entity_poly.pdbx_seq_one_letter_code
_entity_poly.pdbx_strand_id
1 'polypeptide(L)'
;MNKYEVMLIVKPDLGDDDKKNLFKQIDDVLIKNKCEISQSGVWAERRKLCFPINKCQDGIYYLVSFNGPAEAIKAARSAYKINELILRVLFTRMG
;
A
#
# COMPACT_ATOMS: atom_id res chain seq x y z
N MET A 1 4.12 -16.86 -11.96
CA MET A 1 3.69 -15.82 -11.03
C MET A 1 2.71 -14.88 -11.68
N ASN A 2 1.82 -14.32 -10.89
CA ASN A 2 0.83 -13.38 -11.39
C ASN A 2 1.31 -11.94 -11.19
N LYS A 3 0.84 -11.05 -12.05
CA LYS A 3 1.09 -9.62 -11.89
C LYS A 3 -0.05 -8.99 -11.11
N TYR A 4 0.30 -8.21 -10.10
CA TYR A 4 -0.65 -7.51 -9.24
C TYR A 4 -0.25 -6.07 -9.05
N GLU A 5 -1.23 -5.28 -8.68
CA GLU A 5 -1.04 -3.90 -8.28
C GLU A 5 -1.76 -3.69 -6.96
N VAL A 6 -1.10 -3.07 -6.00
CA VAL A 6 -1.74 -2.70 -4.74
C VAL A 6 -1.73 -1.19 -4.60
N MET A 7 -2.90 -0.65 -4.31
CA MET A 7 -3.05 0.77 -4.00
C MET A 7 -3.34 0.89 -2.51
N LEU A 8 -2.53 1.68 -1.82
CA LEU A 8 -2.71 1.92 -0.40
C LEU A 8 -2.99 3.41 -0.19
N ILE A 9 -3.95 3.69 0.69
CA ILE A 9 -4.21 5.05 1.12
C ILE A 9 -3.70 5.15 2.54
N VAL A 10 -2.73 6.05 2.76
CA VAL A 10 -2.11 6.21 4.07
C VAL A 10 -2.43 7.59 4.65
N LYS A 11 -2.29 7.73 5.96
CA LYS A 11 -2.54 8.99 6.65
C LYS A 11 -1.64 10.10 6.11
N PRO A 12 -2.19 11.29 5.83
CA PRO A 12 -1.41 12.38 5.25
C PRO A 12 -0.54 13.12 6.24
N ASP A 13 -0.83 13.02 7.53
CA ASP A 13 -0.17 13.81 8.58
C ASP A 13 1.06 13.13 9.19
N LEU A 14 1.81 12.41 8.35
CA LEU A 14 3.05 11.77 8.78
C LEU A 14 4.24 12.65 8.46
N GLY A 15 5.25 12.64 9.35
CA GLY A 15 6.53 13.27 9.06
C GLY A 15 7.24 12.54 7.92
N ASP A 16 8.22 13.21 7.29
CA ASP A 16 8.92 12.63 6.14
C ASP A 16 9.60 11.29 6.47
N ASP A 17 10.20 11.20 7.65
CA ASP A 17 10.86 9.96 8.08
C ASP A 17 9.85 8.84 8.30
N ASP A 18 8.71 9.17 8.89
CA ASP A 18 7.65 8.19 9.13
C ASP A 18 7.06 7.69 7.82
N LYS A 19 6.89 8.57 6.84
CA LYS A 19 6.43 8.17 5.49
C LYS A 19 7.40 7.20 4.84
N LYS A 20 8.68 7.51 4.88
CA LYS A 20 9.73 6.65 4.30
C LYS A 20 9.73 5.29 4.96
N ASN A 21 9.64 5.25 6.28
CA ASN A 21 9.60 4.00 7.03
C ASN A 21 8.36 3.19 6.68
N LEU A 22 7.21 3.84 6.57
CA LEU A 22 5.96 3.18 6.21
C LEU A 22 6.04 2.57 4.81
N PHE A 23 6.52 3.34 3.84
CA PHE A 23 6.63 2.86 2.46
C PHE A 23 7.62 1.69 2.37
N LYS A 24 8.71 1.75 3.13
CA LYS A 24 9.65 0.64 3.20
C LYS A 24 9.00 -0.60 3.80
N GLN A 25 8.20 -0.45 4.85
CA GLN A 25 7.47 -1.57 5.45
C GLN A 25 6.49 -2.20 4.46
N ILE A 26 5.81 -1.37 3.68
CA ILE A 26 4.88 -1.85 2.65
C ILE A 26 5.62 -2.72 1.63
N ASP A 27 6.75 -2.24 1.15
CA ASP A 27 7.56 -3.00 0.17
C ASP A 27 8.14 -4.27 0.80
N ASP A 28 8.62 -4.19 2.04
CA ASP A 28 9.21 -5.33 2.75
C ASP A 28 8.22 -6.47 2.96
N VAL A 29 6.96 -6.16 3.22
CA VAL A 29 5.92 -7.18 3.38
C VAL A 29 5.78 -8.00 2.10
N LEU A 30 5.81 -7.35 0.95
CA LEU A 30 5.72 -8.04 -0.33
C LEU A 30 6.97 -8.87 -0.59
N ILE A 31 8.15 -8.32 -0.31
CA ILE A 31 9.42 -9.02 -0.51
C ILE A 31 9.49 -10.28 0.37
N LYS A 32 9.06 -10.18 1.62
CA LYS A 32 9.02 -11.33 2.53
C LYS A 32 8.11 -12.44 2.05
N ASN A 33 7.10 -12.10 1.28
CA ASN A 33 6.15 -13.07 0.75
C ASN A 33 6.49 -13.52 -0.66
N LYS A 34 7.77 -13.41 -1.03
CA LYS A 34 8.31 -13.88 -2.31
C LYS A 34 7.78 -13.11 -3.52
N CYS A 35 7.37 -11.88 -3.31
CA CYS A 35 6.96 -11.01 -4.40
C CYS A 35 8.15 -10.25 -4.95
N GLU A 36 8.12 -9.99 -6.25
CA GLU A 36 9.12 -9.18 -6.92
C GLU A 36 8.47 -7.84 -7.30
N ILE A 37 8.98 -6.76 -6.71
CA ILE A 37 8.44 -5.42 -6.97
C ILE A 37 9.01 -4.89 -8.27
N SER A 38 8.13 -4.57 -9.22
CA SER A 38 8.54 -3.99 -10.49
C SER A 38 8.54 -2.47 -10.44
N GLN A 39 7.60 -1.88 -9.69
CA GLN A 39 7.51 -0.44 -9.55
C GLN A 39 6.78 -0.09 -8.26
N SER A 40 7.26 0.95 -7.56
CA SER A 40 6.58 1.46 -6.37
C SER A 40 6.80 2.96 -6.27
N GLY A 41 5.83 3.66 -5.72
CA GLY A 41 5.94 5.09 -5.52
C GLY A 41 4.64 5.74 -5.12
N VAL A 42 4.74 7.00 -4.71
CA VAL A 42 3.58 7.82 -4.39
C VAL A 42 2.87 8.19 -5.69
N TRP A 43 1.61 7.76 -5.83
CA TRP A 43 0.81 8.07 -7.00
C TRP A 43 0.19 9.46 -6.89
N ALA A 44 -0.30 9.80 -5.69
CA ALA A 44 -0.87 11.12 -5.45
C ALA A 44 -0.68 11.49 -3.97
N GLU A 45 -0.16 12.69 -3.74
CA GLU A 45 -0.03 13.21 -2.39
C GLU A 45 -1.27 14.01 -2.01
N ARG A 46 -1.77 13.77 -0.80
CA ARG A 46 -2.90 14.50 -0.21
C ARG A 46 -4.12 14.63 -1.12
N ARG A 47 -4.45 13.54 -1.82
CA ARG A 47 -5.65 13.54 -2.64
C ARG A 47 -6.88 13.46 -1.74
N LYS A 48 -7.87 14.29 -2.03
CA LYS A 48 -9.12 14.31 -1.29
C LYS A 48 -9.86 12.99 -1.51
N LEU A 49 -10.30 12.38 -0.40
CA LEU A 49 -11.06 11.14 -0.46
C LEU A 49 -12.51 11.44 -0.83
N CYS A 50 -13.17 10.50 -1.52
CA CYS A 50 -14.58 10.63 -1.87
C CYS A 50 -15.46 10.74 -0.63
N PHE A 51 -15.05 10.05 0.45
CA PHE A 51 -15.70 10.15 1.75
C PHE A 51 -14.63 9.93 2.83
N PRO A 52 -14.82 10.51 4.03
CA PRO A 52 -13.82 10.43 5.08
C PRO A 52 -13.58 8.99 5.53
N ILE A 53 -12.32 8.64 5.75
CA ILE A 53 -11.91 7.36 6.33
C ILE A 53 -11.18 7.68 7.63
N ASN A 54 -11.61 7.10 8.75
CA ASN A 54 -11.03 7.36 10.07
C ASN A 54 -10.87 8.86 10.37
N LYS A 55 -11.88 9.66 10.02
CA LYS A 55 -11.91 11.10 10.18
C LYS A 55 -10.87 11.85 9.34
N CYS A 56 -10.19 11.16 8.41
CA CYS A 56 -9.29 11.80 7.47
C CYS A 56 -10.05 12.13 6.19
N GLN A 57 -9.94 13.37 5.73
CA GLN A 57 -10.55 13.81 4.47
C GLN A 57 -9.60 13.66 3.31
N ASP A 58 -8.31 13.62 3.57
CA ASP A 58 -7.24 13.47 2.57
C ASP A 58 -6.47 12.18 2.81
N GLY A 59 -5.77 11.73 1.81
CA GLY A 59 -4.89 10.57 1.94
C GLY A 59 -3.76 10.64 0.93
N ILE A 60 -2.67 9.97 1.25
CA ILE A 60 -1.56 9.79 0.32
C ILE A 60 -1.75 8.46 -0.37
N TYR A 61 -1.77 8.47 -1.69
CA TYR A 61 -1.95 7.27 -2.50
C TYR A 61 -0.59 6.69 -2.87
N TYR A 62 -0.32 5.50 -2.39
CA TYR A 62 0.92 4.78 -2.69
C TYR A 62 0.60 3.56 -3.55
N LEU A 63 1.28 3.42 -4.66
CA LEU A 63 1.02 2.38 -5.64
C LEU A 63 2.23 1.48 -5.80
N VAL A 64 2.01 0.17 -5.75
CA VAL A 64 3.06 -0.82 -5.96
C VAL A 64 2.62 -1.82 -7.00
N SER A 65 3.43 -2.00 -8.03
CA SER A 65 3.24 -3.05 -9.03
C SER A 65 4.23 -4.16 -8.75
N PHE A 66 3.75 -5.39 -8.64
CA PHE A 66 4.60 -6.51 -8.27
C PHE A 66 4.14 -7.81 -8.90
N ASN A 67 5.05 -8.77 -8.95
CA ASN A 67 4.78 -10.14 -9.38
C ASN A 67 4.91 -11.05 -8.16
N GLY A 68 4.02 -12.01 -8.02
CA GLY A 68 4.11 -12.94 -6.91
C GLY A 68 3.05 -14.02 -6.93
N PRO A 69 3.12 -14.94 -5.97
CA PRO A 69 2.11 -15.98 -5.84
C PRO A 69 0.81 -15.42 -5.27
N ALA A 70 -0.31 -16.03 -5.62
CA ALA A 70 -1.62 -15.60 -5.13
C ALA A 70 -1.71 -15.62 -3.60
N GLU A 71 -0.98 -16.53 -2.97
CA GLU A 71 -0.96 -16.67 -1.51
C GLU A 71 -0.39 -15.42 -0.82
N ALA A 72 0.52 -14.72 -1.49
CA ALA A 72 1.14 -13.51 -0.95
C ALA A 72 0.11 -12.41 -0.71
N ILE A 73 -0.97 -12.38 -1.50
CA ILE A 73 -2.02 -11.36 -1.37
C ILE A 73 -2.69 -11.46 0.00
N LYS A 74 -3.00 -12.66 0.46
CA LYS A 74 -3.63 -12.85 1.78
C LYS A 74 -2.72 -12.36 2.90
N ALA A 75 -1.45 -12.76 2.85
CA ALA A 75 -0.49 -12.37 3.87
C ALA A 75 -0.26 -10.87 3.89
N ALA A 76 -0.11 -10.27 2.72
CA ALA A 76 0.10 -8.82 2.61
C ALA A 76 -1.14 -8.05 3.08
N ARG A 77 -2.31 -8.48 2.68
CA ARG A 77 -3.57 -7.84 3.10
C ARG A 77 -3.71 -7.85 4.62
N SER A 78 -3.44 -8.99 5.25
CA SER A 78 -3.50 -9.10 6.71
C SER A 78 -2.52 -8.17 7.39
N ALA A 79 -1.28 -8.10 6.89
CA ALA A 79 -0.27 -7.23 7.44
C ALA A 79 -0.66 -5.75 7.31
N TYR A 80 -1.20 -5.36 6.18
CA TYR A 80 -1.60 -3.97 5.95
C TYR A 80 -2.82 -3.57 6.79
N LYS A 81 -3.76 -4.49 7.01
CA LYS A 81 -4.97 -4.21 7.79
C LYS A 81 -4.68 -3.89 9.25
N ILE A 82 -3.65 -4.47 9.83
CA ILE A 82 -3.30 -4.21 11.23
C ILE A 82 -2.47 -2.94 11.40
N ASN A 83 -2.04 -2.32 10.32
CA ASN A 83 -1.26 -1.08 10.38
C ASN A 83 -2.20 0.11 10.41
N GLU A 84 -2.24 0.81 11.55
CA GLU A 84 -3.14 1.95 11.76
C GLU A 84 -2.85 3.13 10.84
N LEU A 85 -1.65 3.21 10.29
CA LEU A 85 -1.27 4.30 9.39
C LEU A 85 -1.81 4.09 7.98
N ILE A 86 -2.25 2.89 7.66
CA ILE A 86 -2.83 2.56 6.36
C ILE A 86 -4.36 2.62 6.49
N LEU A 87 -4.98 3.55 5.77
CA LEU A 87 -6.42 3.76 5.83
C LEU A 87 -7.18 2.76 4.97
N ARG A 88 -6.62 2.40 3.82
CA ARG A 88 -7.28 1.49 2.89
C ARG A 88 -6.27 0.76 2.03
N VAL A 89 -6.60 -0.47 1.66
CA VAL A 89 -5.78 -1.31 0.78
C VAL A 89 -6.66 -1.88 -0.32
N LEU A 90 -6.21 -1.76 -1.56
CA LEU A 90 -6.92 -2.33 -2.71
C LEU A 90 -5.94 -3.09 -3.58
N PHE A 91 -6.18 -4.40 -3.75
CA PHE A 91 -5.39 -5.23 -4.64
C PHE A 91 -6.11 -5.43 -5.96
N THR A 92 -5.36 -5.33 -7.06
CA THR A 92 -5.87 -5.55 -8.41
C THR A 92 -4.96 -6.52 -9.13
N ARG A 93 -5.55 -7.50 -9.81
CA ARG A 93 -4.79 -8.44 -10.62
C ARG A 93 -4.63 -7.84 -12.02
N MET A 94 -3.39 -7.79 -12.50
CA MET A 94 -3.04 -7.13 -13.75
C MET A 94 -2.89 -8.09 -14.94
N GLY A 95 -3.32 -9.30 -14.80
CA GLY A 95 -3.22 -10.16 -15.94
C GLY A 95 -3.19 -11.62 -15.65
#